data_88c3d0c2f5c06ce745a9d817eb89ca6f
#
_entry.id   88c3d0c2f5c06ce745a9d817eb89ca6f
#
_cell.length_a   1.000
_cell.length_b   1.000
_cell.length_c   1.000
_cell.angle_alpha   90.00
_cell.angle_beta   90.00
_cell.angle_gamma   90.00
#
_symmetry.space_group_name_H-M   'P 1'
#
loop_
_entity.id
_entity.type
_entity.pdbx_description
1 polymer ?
#
loop_
_entity_poly.entity_id
_entity_poly.type
_entity_poly.pdbx_seq_one_letter_code
_entity_poly.pdbx_strand_id
1 'polypeptide(L)'
;MSSFFLGFAVISATTAVFSGFGFGLNTAGPAFVWTFPLAVVVFFVWALIAADLVSKLPLSGYAYQWTSRLVNPSLGWFTGFSGAIGFISGFTGVAFVMAGYVGSLFDIEMTTPIQIWISLAIVLLCVLINVYGVKLATVLNNIGVGLELVVTLGATAFIAIIAFFVSNEHQGIDFLFSTGSAGALPSPYIVVWLTSSLGCIFGLLGVEAAADIAEETKDARRTIPRTMFLALGVASVIEFFMYVVFLLVIKDPATLTDSASPIADIFAQQISPWFSKLVIAVALTNILVCVLANMLVATRLVYALGRDNMLPGSKTLRRVSKKHKVPTTAVWATGVVSALLLLSAFANEQTFSYIIGMSALGYFGVYMLTTIGLLIANARKRIPAAERGTFDLGRLRVPLYIVGIVVFGAVMSALLFLPDFQANALVFVIAMALAGVWWLARLRRQIARGQAGPSYALATRELDLAALAATDEAAPSTPESKVTPA
;
A
#
# COMPACT_ATOMS: atom_id res chain seq x y z
N MET A 1 -17.79 3.76 3.93
CA MET A 1 -16.91 3.56 2.77
C MET A 1 -17.15 2.16 2.24
N SER A 2 -17.33 1.95 0.95
CA SER A 2 -17.41 0.59 0.40
C SER A 2 -16.01 -0.05 0.48
N SER A 3 -15.94 -1.33 0.88
CA SER A 3 -14.68 -2.08 0.93
C SER A 3 -13.99 -2.14 -0.44
N PHE A 4 -14.78 -2.16 -1.53
CA PHE A 4 -14.27 -2.06 -2.89
C PHE A 4 -13.56 -0.73 -3.13
N PHE A 5 -14.19 0.39 -2.80
CA PHE A 5 -13.58 1.71 -3.03
C PHE A 5 -12.30 1.91 -2.23
N LEU A 6 -12.20 1.38 -1.00
CA LEU A 6 -10.94 1.46 -0.27
C LEU A 6 -9.86 0.59 -0.91
N GLY A 7 -10.17 -0.67 -1.23
CA GLY A 7 -9.21 -1.57 -1.86
C GLY A 7 -8.72 -1.03 -3.21
N PHE A 8 -9.65 -0.51 -4.03
CA PHE A 8 -9.31 0.07 -5.33
C PHE A 8 -8.51 1.38 -5.20
N ALA A 9 -8.84 2.24 -4.21
CA ALA A 9 -8.09 3.48 -3.97
C ALA A 9 -6.66 3.25 -3.47
N VAL A 10 -6.41 2.15 -2.74
CA VAL A 10 -5.06 1.80 -2.27
C VAL A 10 -4.20 1.30 -3.43
N ILE A 11 -4.75 0.45 -4.31
CA ILE A 11 -4.07 -0.02 -5.53
C ILE A 11 -3.94 1.16 -6.51
N SER A 12 -5.03 1.86 -6.82
CA SER A 12 -5.14 3.00 -7.75
C SER A 12 -4.35 2.81 -9.06
N ALA A 13 -5.01 2.32 -10.11
CA ALA A 13 -4.39 2.08 -11.41
C ALA A 13 -3.68 3.33 -11.99
N THR A 14 -4.25 4.53 -11.78
CA THR A 14 -3.62 5.79 -12.15
C THR A 14 -2.30 5.96 -11.41
N THR A 15 -2.32 5.84 -10.08
CA THR A 15 -1.12 6.01 -9.24
C THR A 15 -0.07 4.96 -9.58
N ALA A 16 -0.47 3.72 -9.79
CA ALA A 16 0.39 2.61 -10.18
C ALA A 16 1.18 2.93 -11.46
N VAL A 17 0.47 3.29 -12.53
CA VAL A 17 1.10 3.58 -13.83
C VAL A 17 1.91 4.87 -13.78
N PHE A 18 1.38 5.95 -13.20
CA PHE A 18 2.12 7.21 -13.09
C PHE A 18 3.37 7.10 -12.20
N SER A 19 3.40 6.18 -11.24
CA SER A 19 4.59 5.94 -10.40
C SER A 19 5.57 4.96 -11.03
N GLY A 20 5.08 3.89 -11.66
CA GLY A 20 5.91 2.78 -12.12
C GLY A 20 6.43 2.91 -13.54
N PHE A 21 5.75 3.66 -14.42
CA PHE A 21 6.04 3.73 -15.86
C PHE A 21 7.47 4.22 -16.14
N GLY A 22 7.85 5.37 -15.57
CA GLY A 22 9.18 5.94 -15.77
C GLY A 22 10.28 5.03 -15.24
N PHE A 23 10.09 4.44 -14.06
CA PHE A 23 11.04 3.49 -13.50
C PHE A 23 11.21 2.26 -14.42
N GLY A 24 10.12 1.66 -14.89
CA GLY A 24 10.15 0.50 -15.77
C GLY A 24 10.84 0.81 -17.10
N LEU A 25 10.43 1.89 -17.75
CA LEU A 25 10.97 2.32 -19.04
C LEU A 25 12.46 2.66 -18.98
N ASN A 26 12.90 3.40 -17.96
CA ASN A 26 14.31 3.80 -17.82
C ASN A 26 15.19 2.62 -17.38
N THR A 27 14.65 1.63 -16.64
CA THR A 27 15.41 0.48 -16.18
C THR A 27 15.62 -0.55 -17.29
N ALA A 28 14.56 -0.98 -17.99
CA ALA A 28 14.62 -2.14 -18.90
C ALA A 28 14.16 -1.83 -20.34
N GLY A 29 13.87 -0.57 -20.63
CA GLY A 29 13.24 -0.20 -21.90
C GLY A 29 11.78 -0.66 -21.99
N PRO A 30 11.13 -0.50 -23.15
CA PRO A 30 9.71 -0.80 -23.34
C PRO A 30 9.28 -2.22 -22.95
N ALA A 31 10.18 -3.21 -23.10
CA ALA A 31 9.89 -4.60 -22.75
C ALA A 31 9.63 -4.83 -21.25
N PHE A 32 9.81 -3.82 -20.38
CA PHE A 32 9.44 -3.91 -18.98
C PHE A 32 7.96 -4.28 -18.78
N VAL A 33 7.08 -3.88 -19.72
CA VAL A 33 5.64 -4.13 -19.66
C VAL A 33 5.30 -5.60 -19.45
N TRP A 34 6.12 -6.51 -19.94
CA TRP A 34 5.92 -7.95 -19.80
C TRP A 34 6.24 -8.48 -18.41
N THR A 35 6.84 -7.67 -17.53
CA THR A 35 6.97 -8.02 -16.10
C THR A 35 5.64 -7.87 -15.36
N PHE A 36 4.70 -7.07 -15.88
CA PHE A 36 3.42 -6.81 -15.25
C PHE A 36 2.54 -8.07 -15.10
N PRO A 37 2.32 -8.90 -16.15
CA PRO A 37 1.59 -10.16 -15.99
C PRO A 37 2.19 -11.09 -14.93
N LEU A 38 3.52 -11.12 -14.79
CA LEU A 38 4.17 -11.91 -13.75
C LEU A 38 3.86 -11.34 -12.35
N ALA A 39 3.94 -10.02 -12.20
CA ALA A 39 3.57 -9.35 -10.96
C ALA A 39 2.11 -9.66 -10.58
N VAL A 40 1.19 -9.58 -11.52
CA VAL A 40 -0.24 -9.92 -11.31
C VAL A 40 -0.41 -11.34 -10.78
N VAL A 41 0.29 -12.32 -11.34
CA VAL A 41 0.25 -13.71 -10.85
C VAL A 41 0.73 -13.81 -9.40
N VAL A 42 1.82 -13.13 -9.04
CA VAL A 42 2.35 -13.07 -7.67
C VAL A 42 1.30 -12.53 -6.70
N PHE A 43 0.63 -11.43 -7.08
CA PHE A 43 -0.39 -10.81 -6.23
C PHE A 43 -1.69 -11.60 -6.18
N PHE A 44 -2.05 -12.35 -7.23
CA PHE A 44 -3.17 -13.29 -7.16
C PHE A 44 -2.91 -14.45 -6.18
N VAL A 45 -1.68 -14.96 -6.11
CA VAL A 45 -1.29 -15.97 -5.09
C VAL A 45 -1.51 -15.39 -3.69
N TRP A 46 -1.06 -14.15 -3.44
CA TRP A 46 -1.29 -13.49 -2.16
C TRP A 46 -2.78 -13.23 -1.89
N ALA A 47 -3.52 -12.71 -2.87
CA ALA A 47 -4.94 -12.44 -2.73
C ALA A 47 -5.75 -13.70 -2.37
N LEU A 48 -5.41 -14.87 -2.94
CA LEU A 48 -6.03 -16.16 -2.58
C LEU A 48 -5.76 -16.52 -1.12
N ILE A 49 -4.52 -16.37 -0.66
CA ILE A 49 -4.14 -16.64 0.74
C ILE A 49 -4.85 -15.69 1.70
N ALA A 50 -4.83 -14.40 1.41
CA ALA A 50 -5.45 -13.38 2.24
C ALA A 50 -6.98 -13.50 2.27
N ALA A 51 -7.61 -13.84 1.14
CA ALA A 51 -9.04 -14.09 1.04
C ALA A 51 -9.49 -15.29 1.89
N ASP A 52 -8.71 -16.38 1.92
CA ASP A 52 -8.96 -17.53 2.78
C ASP A 52 -8.90 -17.15 4.27
N LEU A 53 -7.99 -16.26 4.63
CA LEU A 53 -7.84 -15.80 6.00
C LEU A 53 -8.96 -14.86 6.43
N VAL A 54 -9.27 -13.84 5.64
CA VAL A 54 -10.27 -12.86 6.01
C VAL A 54 -11.67 -13.47 6.04
N SER A 55 -11.94 -14.50 5.22
CA SER A 55 -13.21 -15.23 5.28
C SER A 55 -13.39 -16.01 6.59
N LYS A 56 -12.30 -16.39 7.26
CA LYS A 56 -12.32 -17.10 8.54
C LYS A 56 -12.15 -16.17 9.75
N LEU A 57 -11.29 -15.17 9.60
CA LEU A 57 -10.89 -14.22 10.64
C LEU A 57 -10.96 -12.77 10.10
N PRO A 58 -12.17 -12.19 9.98
CA PRO A 58 -12.37 -10.83 9.50
C PRO A 58 -11.97 -9.80 10.58
N LEU A 59 -10.67 -9.59 10.77
CA LEU A 59 -10.09 -8.74 11.80
C LEU A 59 -9.36 -7.56 11.16
N SER A 60 -9.59 -6.36 11.67
CA SER A 60 -8.83 -5.17 11.32
C SER A 60 -7.43 -5.22 11.94
N GLY A 61 -6.41 -4.69 11.23
CA GLY A 61 -5.00 -4.75 11.64
C GLY A 61 -4.22 -5.82 10.91
N TYR A 62 -4.77 -6.33 9.82
CA TYR A 62 -4.04 -7.01 8.76
C TYR A 62 -3.36 -8.32 9.22
N ALA A 63 -2.35 -8.73 8.47
CA ALA A 63 -1.56 -9.93 8.70
C ALA A 63 -0.93 -10.02 10.11
N TYR A 64 -0.70 -8.87 10.76
CA TYR A 64 -0.30 -8.81 12.18
C TYR A 64 -1.29 -9.57 13.07
N GLN A 65 -2.59 -9.32 12.91
CA GLN A 65 -3.62 -9.98 13.73
C GLN A 65 -3.72 -11.47 13.43
N TRP A 66 -3.64 -11.86 12.17
CA TRP A 66 -3.70 -13.26 11.77
C TRP A 66 -2.52 -14.07 12.32
N THR A 67 -1.29 -13.56 12.12
CA THR A 67 -0.08 -14.25 12.61
C THR A 67 0.01 -14.29 14.12
N SER A 68 -0.40 -13.21 14.80
CA SER A 68 -0.42 -13.15 16.27
C SER A 68 -1.35 -14.17 16.88
N ARG A 69 -2.55 -14.37 16.31
CA ARG A 69 -3.59 -15.23 16.87
C ARG A 69 -3.44 -16.69 16.45
N LEU A 70 -3.07 -16.94 15.21
CA LEU A 70 -2.95 -18.30 14.68
C LEU A 70 -1.63 -18.97 15.08
N VAL A 71 -0.56 -18.21 15.23
CA VAL A 71 0.77 -18.75 15.55
C VAL A 71 1.21 -18.32 16.96
N ASN A 72 1.66 -17.09 17.10
CA ASN A 72 2.03 -16.45 18.35
C ASN A 72 2.25 -14.94 18.19
N PRO A 73 2.16 -14.13 19.28
CA PRO A 73 2.37 -12.69 19.21
C PRO A 73 3.78 -12.27 18.76
N SER A 74 4.81 -13.10 18.94
CA SER A 74 6.16 -12.80 18.50
C SER A 74 6.27 -12.78 16.98
N LEU A 75 5.69 -13.77 16.28
CA LEU A 75 5.63 -13.74 14.81
C LEU A 75 4.80 -12.56 14.33
N GLY A 76 3.67 -12.29 15.01
CA GLY A 76 2.87 -11.11 14.75
C GLY A 76 3.65 -9.81 14.83
N TRP A 77 4.52 -9.67 15.84
CA TRP A 77 5.40 -8.51 15.95
C TRP A 77 6.25 -8.28 14.70
N PHE A 78 6.99 -9.29 14.25
CA PHE A 78 7.84 -9.17 13.06
C PHE A 78 7.02 -8.94 11.79
N THR A 79 5.87 -9.59 11.65
CA THR A 79 4.94 -9.37 10.53
C THR A 79 4.40 -7.93 10.55
N GLY A 80 3.93 -7.45 11.70
CA GLY A 80 3.40 -6.10 11.84
C GLY A 80 4.46 -5.02 11.65
N PHE A 81 5.67 -5.24 12.14
CA PHE A 81 6.78 -4.28 11.98
C PHE A 81 7.24 -4.21 10.51
N SER A 82 7.36 -5.36 9.83
CA SER A 82 7.61 -5.41 8.38
C SER A 82 6.52 -4.67 7.60
N GLY A 83 5.24 -4.89 7.95
CA GLY A 83 4.13 -4.18 7.35
C GLY A 83 4.18 -2.66 7.59
N ALA A 84 4.55 -2.21 8.77
CA ALA A 84 4.71 -0.79 9.05
C ALA A 84 5.79 -0.16 8.16
N ILE A 85 6.93 -0.84 7.95
CA ILE A 85 7.96 -0.40 6.99
C ILE A 85 7.33 -0.31 5.59
N GLY A 86 6.67 -1.37 5.12
CA GLY A 86 6.08 -1.43 3.78
C GLY A 86 5.07 -0.32 3.52
N PHE A 87 4.08 -0.18 4.39
CA PHE A 87 3.02 0.82 4.24
C PHE A 87 3.54 2.26 4.34
N ILE A 88 4.43 2.55 5.32
CA ILE A 88 4.97 3.92 5.48
C ILE A 88 5.84 4.29 4.28
N SER A 89 6.74 3.40 3.84
CA SER A 89 7.54 3.65 2.64
C SER A 89 6.67 3.74 1.39
N GLY A 90 5.60 2.92 1.29
CA GLY A 90 4.68 2.93 0.16
C GLY A 90 4.04 4.29 -0.07
N PHE A 91 3.30 4.82 0.91
CA PHE A 91 2.68 6.13 0.72
C PHE A 91 3.69 7.29 0.62
N THR A 92 4.88 7.14 1.24
CA THR A 92 5.97 8.12 1.09
C THR A 92 6.46 8.16 -0.36
N GLY A 93 6.62 7.00 -1.01
CA GLY A 93 7.01 6.91 -2.42
C GLY A 93 5.97 7.51 -3.36
N VAL A 94 4.68 7.24 -3.11
CA VAL A 94 3.59 7.86 -3.88
C VAL A 94 3.58 9.38 -3.72
N ALA A 95 3.81 9.90 -2.50
CA ALA A 95 3.90 11.35 -2.27
C ALA A 95 5.11 11.97 -2.99
N PHE A 96 6.24 11.25 -3.10
CA PHE A 96 7.41 11.69 -3.83
C PHE A 96 7.16 11.78 -5.34
N VAL A 97 6.49 10.78 -5.92
CA VAL A 97 6.08 10.81 -7.33
C VAL A 97 5.06 11.92 -7.58
N MET A 98 4.09 12.07 -6.69
CA MET A 98 3.10 13.16 -6.77
C MET A 98 3.76 14.52 -6.88
N ALA A 99 4.85 14.75 -6.14
CA ALA A 99 5.60 16.02 -6.19
C ALA A 99 6.18 16.30 -7.59
N GLY A 100 6.65 15.28 -8.32
CA GLY A 100 7.10 15.43 -9.71
C GLY A 100 5.99 15.94 -10.63
N TYR A 101 4.80 15.36 -10.53
CA TYR A 101 3.63 15.80 -11.33
C TYR A 101 3.09 17.18 -10.89
N VAL A 102 3.24 17.57 -9.62
CA VAL A 102 2.97 18.93 -9.18
C VAL A 102 3.92 19.91 -9.89
N GLY A 103 5.19 19.55 -10.04
CA GLY A 103 6.14 20.34 -10.82
C GLY A 103 5.69 20.55 -12.25
N SER A 104 5.28 19.49 -12.95
CA SER A 104 4.79 19.61 -14.33
C SER A 104 3.49 20.43 -14.44
N LEU A 105 2.62 20.38 -13.44
CA LEU A 105 1.40 21.18 -13.45
C LEU A 105 1.67 22.69 -13.37
N PHE A 106 2.66 23.08 -12.57
CA PHE A 106 2.99 24.49 -12.28
C PHE A 106 4.24 24.99 -13.02
N ASP A 107 4.79 24.23 -13.98
CA ASP A 107 6.01 24.54 -14.73
C ASP A 107 7.22 24.81 -13.79
N ILE A 108 7.33 24.08 -12.71
CA ILE A 108 8.45 24.19 -11.77
C ILE A 108 9.58 23.27 -12.26
N GLU A 109 10.76 23.84 -12.49
CA GLU A 109 11.96 23.05 -12.75
C GLU A 109 12.28 22.15 -11.56
N MET A 110 12.12 20.83 -11.75
CA MET A 110 12.17 19.89 -10.66
C MET A 110 13.61 19.47 -10.37
N THR A 111 14.06 19.82 -9.18
CA THR A 111 15.32 19.31 -8.59
C THR A 111 14.99 18.40 -7.42
N THR A 112 15.87 17.45 -7.09
CA THR A 112 15.67 16.54 -5.95
C THR A 112 15.29 17.28 -4.66
N PRO A 113 15.98 18.38 -4.25
CA PRO A 113 15.59 19.14 -3.07
C PRO A 113 14.17 19.72 -3.12
N ILE A 114 13.77 20.30 -4.27
CA ILE A 114 12.43 20.87 -4.45
C ILE A 114 11.39 19.75 -4.34
N GLN A 115 11.64 18.60 -4.97
CA GLN A 115 10.75 17.46 -4.94
C GLN A 115 10.57 16.93 -3.50
N ILE A 116 11.63 16.88 -2.69
CA ILE A 116 11.55 16.50 -1.28
C ILE A 116 10.68 17.48 -0.49
N TRP A 117 10.86 18.80 -0.67
CA TRP A 117 10.06 19.80 0.06
C TRP A 117 8.58 19.75 -0.31
N ILE A 118 8.26 19.59 -1.59
CA ILE A 118 6.87 19.41 -2.04
C ILE A 118 6.29 18.11 -1.47
N SER A 119 7.05 17.01 -1.46
CA SER A 119 6.63 15.73 -0.87
C SER A 119 6.33 15.86 0.62
N LEU A 120 7.18 16.58 1.37
CA LEU A 120 6.94 16.87 2.79
C LEU A 120 5.66 17.67 3.01
N ALA A 121 5.37 18.65 2.14
CA ALA A 121 4.12 19.41 2.19
C ALA A 121 2.91 18.51 1.90
N ILE A 122 3.00 17.58 0.93
CA ILE A 122 1.96 16.60 0.61
C ILE A 122 1.71 15.67 1.81
N VAL A 123 2.77 15.13 2.41
CA VAL A 123 2.66 14.26 3.61
C VAL A 123 2.02 15.02 4.76
N LEU A 124 2.42 16.27 5.01
CA LEU A 124 1.81 17.11 6.04
C LEU A 124 0.32 17.35 5.77
N LEU A 125 -0.05 17.68 4.53
CA LEU A 125 -1.45 17.82 4.11
C LEU A 125 -2.24 16.54 4.39
N CYS A 126 -1.69 15.37 4.04
CA CYS A 126 -2.33 14.08 4.31
C CYS A 126 -2.47 13.79 5.80
N VAL A 127 -1.48 14.14 6.64
CA VAL A 127 -1.58 14.07 8.11
C VAL A 127 -2.74 14.93 8.60
N LEU A 128 -2.82 16.19 8.16
CA LEU A 128 -3.87 17.11 8.59
C LEU A 128 -5.26 16.61 8.16
N ILE A 129 -5.42 16.14 6.93
CA ILE A 129 -6.69 15.57 6.45
C ILE A 129 -7.06 14.32 7.27
N ASN A 130 -6.13 13.41 7.55
CA ASN A 130 -6.41 12.21 8.35
C ASN A 130 -6.73 12.53 9.81
N VAL A 131 -6.18 13.61 10.38
CA VAL A 131 -6.47 14.04 11.77
C VAL A 131 -7.79 14.79 11.87
N TYR A 132 -8.03 15.75 10.98
CA TYR A 132 -9.11 16.73 11.14
C TYR A 132 -10.26 16.57 10.14
N GLY A 133 -10.01 15.94 9.01
CA GLY A 133 -10.90 15.89 7.86
C GLY A 133 -11.38 14.50 7.47
N VAL A 134 -11.69 13.59 8.41
CA VAL A 134 -12.12 12.21 8.09
C VAL A 134 -13.29 12.17 7.12
N LYS A 135 -14.26 13.08 7.26
CA LYS A 135 -15.38 13.21 6.30
C LYS A 135 -14.87 13.64 4.92
N LEU A 136 -13.92 14.59 4.89
CA LEU A 136 -13.29 15.05 3.65
C LEU A 136 -12.53 13.91 2.98
N ALA A 137 -11.74 13.14 3.72
CA ALA A 137 -11.03 11.96 3.21
C ALA A 137 -11.99 10.95 2.56
N THR A 138 -13.16 10.70 3.18
CA THR A 138 -14.18 9.79 2.63
C THR A 138 -14.79 10.34 1.34
N VAL A 139 -15.11 11.63 1.29
CA VAL A 139 -15.67 12.28 0.09
C VAL A 139 -14.65 12.26 -1.04
N LEU A 140 -13.40 12.67 -0.76
CA LEU A 140 -12.31 12.66 -1.74
C LEU A 140 -12.08 11.25 -2.29
N ASN A 141 -12.10 10.22 -1.44
CA ASN A 141 -11.95 8.84 -1.88
C ASN A 141 -13.06 8.40 -2.85
N ASN A 142 -14.31 8.71 -2.55
CA ASN A 142 -15.43 8.32 -3.41
C ASN A 142 -15.41 9.06 -4.76
N ILE A 143 -15.06 10.35 -4.74
CA ILE A 143 -14.92 11.16 -5.96
C ILE A 143 -13.69 10.68 -6.75
N GLY A 144 -12.55 10.47 -6.09
CA GLY A 144 -11.32 10.04 -6.73
C GLY A 144 -11.47 8.73 -7.50
N VAL A 145 -12.03 7.68 -6.87
CA VAL A 145 -12.26 6.41 -7.57
C VAL A 145 -13.20 6.57 -8.77
N GLY A 146 -14.24 7.41 -8.66
CA GLY A 146 -15.12 7.70 -9.80
C GLY A 146 -14.39 8.42 -10.93
N LEU A 147 -13.59 9.44 -10.61
CA LEU A 147 -12.75 10.17 -11.57
C LEU A 147 -11.70 9.25 -12.21
N GLU A 148 -11.10 8.36 -11.43
CA GLU A 148 -10.11 7.42 -11.92
C GLU A 148 -10.68 6.54 -13.03
N LEU A 149 -11.81 5.92 -12.80
CA LEU A 149 -12.43 5.01 -13.77
C LEU A 149 -12.88 5.74 -15.05
N VAL A 150 -13.42 6.95 -14.92
CA VAL A 150 -13.99 7.68 -16.07
C VAL A 150 -12.93 8.51 -16.78
N VAL A 151 -12.19 9.33 -16.03
CA VAL A 151 -11.29 10.33 -16.65
C VAL A 151 -9.97 9.69 -17.06
N THR A 152 -9.37 8.86 -16.21
CA THR A 152 -8.06 8.27 -16.54
C THR A 152 -8.16 7.27 -17.69
N LEU A 153 -9.17 6.39 -17.68
CA LEU A 153 -9.43 5.50 -18.82
C LEU A 153 -9.85 6.27 -20.05
N GLY A 154 -10.69 7.30 -19.90
CA GLY A 154 -11.12 8.16 -20.99
C GLY A 154 -9.95 8.90 -21.63
N ALA A 155 -9.05 9.49 -20.82
CA ALA A 155 -7.85 10.15 -21.31
C ALA A 155 -6.89 9.17 -21.99
N THR A 156 -6.72 7.97 -21.45
CA THR A 156 -5.88 6.91 -22.07
C THR A 156 -6.46 6.45 -23.40
N ALA A 157 -7.76 6.22 -23.49
CA ALA A 157 -8.41 5.88 -24.75
C ALA A 157 -8.35 7.03 -25.76
N PHE A 158 -8.53 8.27 -25.28
CA PHE A 158 -8.49 9.46 -26.13
C PHE A 158 -7.11 9.67 -26.75
N ILE A 159 -6.03 9.57 -25.96
CA ILE A 159 -4.66 9.70 -26.51
C ILE A 159 -4.35 8.57 -27.52
N ALA A 160 -4.84 7.35 -27.27
CA ALA A 160 -4.71 6.26 -28.24
C ALA A 160 -5.41 6.59 -29.57
N ILE A 161 -6.64 7.09 -29.51
CA ILE A 161 -7.39 7.50 -30.71
C ILE A 161 -6.62 8.58 -31.48
N ILE A 162 -6.10 9.61 -30.79
CA ILE A 162 -5.31 10.67 -31.41
C ILE A 162 -4.07 10.10 -32.07
N ALA A 163 -3.29 9.29 -31.37
CA ALA A 163 -2.03 8.75 -31.87
C ALA A 163 -2.20 7.81 -33.08
N PHE A 164 -3.20 6.91 -33.03
CA PHE A 164 -3.38 5.89 -34.06
C PHE A 164 -4.21 6.35 -35.26
N PHE A 165 -5.17 7.26 -35.07
CA PHE A 165 -6.15 7.60 -36.12
C PHE A 165 -6.09 9.06 -36.59
N VAL A 166 -5.46 9.97 -35.82
CA VAL A 166 -5.42 11.40 -36.17
C VAL A 166 -4.01 11.83 -36.55
N SER A 167 -3.03 11.69 -35.64
CA SER A 167 -1.65 12.10 -35.90
C SER A 167 -0.87 11.04 -36.68
N ASN A 168 -1.25 9.79 -36.55
CA ASN A 168 -0.51 8.62 -37.06
C ASN A 168 0.96 8.57 -36.58
N GLU A 169 1.21 9.17 -35.40
CA GLU A 169 2.52 9.22 -34.76
C GLU A 169 2.51 8.30 -33.54
N HIS A 170 2.85 7.05 -33.75
CA HIS A 170 2.86 6.01 -32.72
C HIS A 170 3.98 5.00 -32.99
N GLN A 171 4.34 4.24 -31.95
CA GLN A 171 5.26 3.12 -32.06
C GLN A 171 4.55 1.88 -32.61
N GLY A 172 5.31 0.99 -33.25
CA GLY A 172 4.82 -0.33 -33.66
C GLY A 172 4.72 -1.29 -32.48
N ILE A 173 4.01 -2.40 -32.65
CA ILE A 173 3.86 -3.43 -31.59
C ILE A 173 5.22 -4.04 -31.20
N ASP A 174 6.15 -4.10 -32.12
CA ASP A 174 7.54 -4.54 -31.93
C ASP A 174 8.28 -3.70 -30.89
N PHE A 175 7.88 -2.43 -30.71
CA PHE A 175 8.41 -1.56 -29.65
C PHE A 175 8.20 -2.12 -28.26
N LEU A 176 7.10 -2.82 -27.99
CA LEU A 176 6.81 -3.46 -26.70
C LEU A 176 7.82 -4.58 -26.34
N PHE A 177 8.62 -5.03 -27.29
CA PHE A 177 9.67 -6.04 -27.09
C PHE A 177 11.08 -5.44 -27.15
N SER A 178 11.17 -4.13 -27.36
CA SER A 178 12.44 -3.42 -27.41
C SER A 178 13.06 -3.31 -26.01
N THR A 179 14.37 -3.59 -25.94
CA THR A 179 15.16 -3.43 -24.72
C THR A 179 15.65 -1.98 -24.52
N GLY A 180 15.43 -1.11 -25.51
CA GLY A 180 15.97 0.25 -25.48
C GLY A 180 17.48 0.28 -25.25
N SER A 181 17.96 1.25 -24.50
CA SER A 181 19.37 1.37 -24.10
C SER A 181 19.81 0.29 -23.09
N ALA A 182 18.87 -0.34 -22.39
CA ALA A 182 19.15 -1.35 -21.35
C ALA A 182 19.79 -2.63 -21.93
N GLY A 183 19.57 -2.92 -23.24
CA GLY A 183 20.21 -4.05 -23.90
C GLY A 183 21.74 -3.94 -24.03
N ALA A 184 22.31 -2.73 -23.88
CA ALA A 184 23.75 -2.47 -23.93
C ALA A 184 24.43 -2.47 -22.56
N LEU A 185 23.70 -2.70 -21.47
CA LEU A 185 24.26 -2.74 -20.11
C LEU A 185 25.13 -3.98 -19.90
N PRO A 186 26.18 -3.91 -19.03
CA PRO A 186 27.06 -5.04 -18.77
C PRO A 186 26.37 -6.19 -18.00
N SER A 187 25.27 -5.92 -17.34
CA SER A 187 24.48 -6.94 -16.62
C SER A 187 23.62 -7.75 -17.60
N PRO A 188 23.39 -9.06 -17.37
CA PRO A 188 22.45 -9.84 -18.16
C PRO A 188 21.07 -9.16 -18.22
N TYR A 189 20.52 -8.97 -19.40
CA TYR A 189 19.25 -8.26 -19.58
C TYR A 189 18.10 -8.81 -18.72
N ILE A 190 18.05 -10.14 -18.49
CA ILE A 190 17.04 -10.76 -17.64
C ILE A 190 17.07 -10.21 -16.19
N VAL A 191 18.24 -9.85 -15.66
CA VAL A 191 18.37 -9.26 -14.32
C VAL A 191 17.79 -7.85 -14.33
N VAL A 192 18.16 -7.05 -15.34
CA VAL A 192 17.66 -5.67 -15.53
C VAL A 192 16.13 -5.68 -15.72
N TRP A 193 15.64 -6.63 -16.53
CA TRP A 193 14.21 -6.81 -16.77
C TRP A 193 13.45 -7.22 -15.50
N LEU A 194 13.98 -8.15 -14.70
CA LEU A 194 13.40 -8.49 -13.40
C LEU A 194 13.45 -7.31 -12.42
N THR A 195 14.52 -6.50 -12.45
CA THR A 195 14.62 -5.27 -11.64
C THR A 195 13.49 -4.29 -11.99
N SER A 196 13.20 -4.12 -13.27
CA SER A 196 12.13 -3.21 -13.73
C SER A 196 10.73 -3.61 -13.25
N SER A 197 10.54 -4.91 -12.87
CA SER A 197 9.28 -5.39 -12.31
C SER A 197 8.85 -4.66 -11.04
N LEU A 198 9.77 -4.01 -10.32
CA LEU A 198 9.45 -3.21 -9.13
C LEU A 198 8.47 -2.08 -9.44
N GLY A 199 8.56 -1.44 -10.60
CA GLY A 199 7.60 -0.44 -11.01
C GLY A 199 6.18 -1.01 -11.09
N CYS A 200 6.03 -2.23 -11.64
CA CYS A 200 4.76 -2.95 -11.74
C CYS A 200 4.31 -3.49 -10.37
N ILE A 201 5.22 -4.06 -9.59
CA ILE A 201 4.96 -4.59 -8.25
C ILE A 201 4.47 -3.48 -7.32
N PHE A 202 5.08 -2.29 -7.38
CA PHE A 202 4.71 -1.17 -6.53
C PHE A 202 3.25 -0.74 -6.72
N GLY A 203 2.75 -0.79 -7.94
CA GLY A 203 1.37 -0.47 -8.26
C GLY A 203 0.35 -1.45 -7.68
N LEU A 204 0.70 -2.73 -7.56
CA LEU A 204 -0.19 -3.78 -7.08
C LEU A 204 -0.13 -4.01 -5.56
N LEU A 205 0.78 -3.30 -4.84
CA LEU A 205 0.88 -3.40 -3.38
C LEU A 205 -0.42 -2.94 -2.71
N GLY A 206 -0.83 -3.65 -1.67
CA GLY A 206 -2.00 -3.28 -0.86
C GLY A 206 -3.33 -3.85 -1.34
N VAL A 207 -3.33 -4.87 -2.22
CA VAL A 207 -4.54 -5.60 -2.65
C VAL A 207 -5.40 -6.06 -1.46
N GLU A 208 -4.78 -6.33 -0.34
CA GLU A 208 -5.41 -6.75 0.91
C GLU A 208 -5.96 -5.60 1.77
N ALA A 209 -5.79 -4.34 1.38
CA ALA A 209 -6.23 -3.19 2.17
C ALA A 209 -7.74 -3.21 2.49
N ALA A 210 -8.55 -3.86 1.63
CA ALA A 210 -9.96 -4.10 1.93
C ALA A 210 -10.16 -4.91 3.23
N ALA A 211 -9.19 -5.74 3.64
CA ALA A 211 -9.26 -6.50 4.88
C ALA A 211 -9.09 -5.62 6.13
N ASP A 212 -8.44 -4.45 6.03
CA ASP A 212 -8.26 -3.55 7.18
C ASP A 212 -9.55 -2.92 7.69
N ILE A 213 -10.61 -2.93 6.89
CA ILE A 213 -11.95 -2.49 7.27
C ILE A 213 -12.93 -3.65 7.48
N ALA A 214 -12.42 -4.86 7.72
CA ALA A 214 -13.24 -6.05 7.88
C ALA A 214 -14.25 -5.90 9.03
N GLU A 215 -13.84 -5.33 10.18
CA GLU A 215 -14.72 -5.12 11.35
C GLU A 215 -15.80 -4.06 11.10
N GLU A 216 -15.62 -3.18 10.09
CA GLU A 216 -16.57 -2.14 9.72
C GLU A 216 -17.46 -2.56 8.53
N THR A 217 -17.18 -3.73 7.92
CA THR A 217 -17.85 -4.21 6.70
C THR A 217 -18.96 -5.19 7.05
N LYS A 218 -20.17 -4.95 6.51
CA LYS A 218 -21.29 -5.88 6.66
C LYS A 218 -21.01 -7.16 5.87
N ASP A 219 -21.22 -8.32 6.51
CA ASP A 219 -20.90 -9.66 5.97
C ASP A 219 -19.46 -9.75 5.40
N ALA A 220 -18.50 -9.30 6.20
CA ALA A 220 -17.09 -9.18 5.81
C ALA A 220 -16.51 -10.50 5.24
N ARG A 221 -16.91 -11.65 5.82
CA ARG A 221 -16.42 -12.97 5.40
C ARG A 221 -16.71 -13.32 3.94
N ARG A 222 -17.77 -12.77 3.37
CA ARG A 222 -18.17 -12.98 1.96
C ARG A 222 -17.81 -11.78 1.09
N THR A 223 -17.99 -10.58 1.63
CA THR A 223 -17.81 -9.35 0.86
C THR A 223 -16.36 -9.08 0.57
N ILE A 224 -15.46 -9.16 1.57
CA ILE A 224 -14.07 -8.76 1.41
C ILE A 224 -13.29 -9.65 0.42
N PRO A 225 -13.37 -11.00 0.44
CA PRO A 225 -12.70 -11.80 -0.57
C PRO A 225 -13.11 -11.44 -2.00
N ARG A 226 -14.41 -11.23 -2.23
CA ARG A 226 -14.94 -10.83 -3.55
C ARG A 226 -14.42 -9.45 -3.97
N THR A 227 -14.41 -8.50 -3.06
CA THR A 227 -13.89 -7.14 -3.36
C THR A 227 -12.41 -7.13 -3.62
N MET A 228 -11.61 -7.95 -2.92
CA MET A 228 -10.18 -8.09 -3.18
C MET A 228 -9.90 -8.62 -4.59
N PHE A 229 -10.56 -9.71 -4.99
CA PHE A 229 -10.39 -10.26 -6.34
C PHE A 229 -10.88 -9.31 -7.42
N LEU A 230 -12.03 -8.63 -7.19
CA LEU A 230 -12.56 -7.68 -8.14
C LEU A 230 -11.65 -6.45 -8.27
N ALA A 231 -11.17 -5.90 -7.15
CA ALA A 231 -10.27 -4.75 -7.16
C ALA A 231 -8.95 -5.07 -7.87
N LEU A 232 -8.32 -6.21 -7.52
CA LEU A 232 -7.08 -6.65 -8.17
C LEU A 232 -7.30 -6.92 -9.67
N GLY A 233 -8.37 -7.64 -10.03
CA GLY A 233 -8.63 -7.99 -11.43
C GLY A 233 -8.92 -6.77 -12.29
N VAL A 234 -9.78 -5.86 -11.83
CA VAL A 234 -10.11 -4.63 -12.56
C VAL A 234 -8.89 -3.71 -12.65
N ALA A 235 -8.17 -3.49 -11.53
CA ALA A 235 -6.97 -2.68 -11.54
C ALA A 235 -5.92 -3.25 -12.50
N SER A 236 -5.64 -4.56 -12.44
CA SER A 236 -4.66 -5.20 -13.34
C SER A 236 -4.98 -5.03 -14.83
N VAL A 237 -6.25 -5.16 -15.20
CA VAL A 237 -6.66 -4.96 -16.61
C VAL A 237 -6.46 -3.50 -17.05
N ILE A 238 -6.84 -2.56 -16.19
CA ILE A 238 -6.71 -1.13 -16.47
C ILE A 238 -5.24 -0.73 -16.55
N GLU A 239 -4.43 -1.14 -15.57
CA GLU A 239 -2.99 -0.84 -15.52
C GLU A 239 -2.26 -1.40 -16.75
N PHE A 240 -2.49 -2.66 -17.10
CA PHE A 240 -1.88 -3.26 -18.28
C PHE A 240 -2.26 -2.52 -19.55
N PHE A 241 -3.54 -2.19 -19.72
CA PHE A 241 -4.02 -1.39 -20.84
C PHE A 241 -3.32 -0.03 -20.89
N MET A 242 -3.20 0.66 -19.77
CA MET A 242 -2.52 1.96 -19.68
C MET A 242 -1.03 1.84 -20.04
N TYR A 243 -0.32 0.85 -19.48
CA TYR A 243 1.11 0.63 -19.80
C TYR A 243 1.31 0.40 -21.30
N VAL A 244 0.51 -0.48 -21.91
CA VAL A 244 0.61 -0.77 -23.35
C VAL A 244 0.31 0.47 -24.18
N VAL A 245 -0.77 1.18 -23.88
CA VAL A 245 -1.16 2.38 -24.63
C VAL A 245 -0.07 3.45 -24.51
N PHE A 246 0.38 3.77 -23.29
CA PHE A 246 1.39 4.81 -23.12
C PHE A 246 2.71 4.47 -23.81
N LEU A 247 3.14 3.22 -23.83
CA LEU A 247 4.31 2.81 -24.61
C LEU A 247 4.12 3.02 -26.11
N LEU A 248 2.97 2.61 -26.65
CA LEU A 248 2.71 2.71 -28.07
C LEU A 248 2.52 4.15 -28.59
N VAL A 249 2.06 5.07 -27.72
CA VAL A 249 1.84 6.47 -28.13
C VAL A 249 3.05 7.38 -27.88
N ILE A 250 4.19 6.86 -27.44
CA ILE A 250 5.43 7.66 -27.33
C ILE A 250 5.87 8.11 -28.71
N LYS A 251 6.06 9.43 -28.91
CA LYS A 251 6.67 9.95 -30.15
C LYS A 251 8.18 9.83 -30.12
N ASP A 252 8.80 10.39 -29.09
CA ASP A 252 10.25 10.39 -28.91
C ASP A 252 10.62 9.81 -27.54
N PRO A 253 11.10 8.56 -27.49
CA PRO A 253 11.52 7.93 -26.24
C PRO A 253 12.69 8.64 -25.54
N ALA A 254 13.55 9.32 -26.28
CA ALA A 254 14.74 9.96 -25.72
C ALA A 254 14.38 11.13 -24.78
N THR A 255 13.28 11.81 -25.05
CA THR A 255 12.80 12.94 -24.22
C THR A 255 12.18 12.52 -22.89
N LEU A 256 11.87 11.22 -22.73
CA LEU A 256 11.29 10.69 -21.49
C LEU A 256 12.36 10.19 -20.51
N THR A 257 13.61 10.09 -20.96
CA THR A 257 14.73 9.69 -20.11
C THR A 257 14.92 10.74 -19.02
N ASP A 258 14.95 10.28 -17.76
CA ASP A 258 15.10 11.13 -16.58
C ASP A 258 13.94 12.13 -16.33
N SER A 259 12.83 12.02 -17.04
CA SER A 259 11.64 12.82 -16.74
C SER A 259 11.05 12.50 -15.37
N ALA A 260 10.77 13.54 -14.58
CA ALA A 260 10.06 13.42 -13.30
C ALA A 260 8.56 13.11 -13.48
N SER A 261 8.04 13.24 -14.71
CA SER A 261 6.61 13.09 -15.04
C SER A 261 6.40 12.55 -16.47
N PRO A 262 6.89 11.35 -16.79
CA PRO A 262 6.91 10.84 -18.18
C PRO A 262 5.53 10.76 -18.82
N ILE A 263 4.47 10.44 -18.06
CA ILE A 263 3.10 10.43 -18.61
C ILE A 263 2.63 11.83 -18.99
N ALA A 264 3.02 12.86 -18.24
CA ALA A 264 2.73 14.24 -18.58
C ALA A 264 3.36 14.63 -19.93
N ASP A 265 4.61 14.24 -20.13
CA ASP A 265 5.36 14.53 -21.36
C ASP A 265 4.75 13.80 -22.57
N ILE A 266 4.29 12.55 -22.40
CA ILE A 266 3.58 11.81 -23.45
C ILE A 266 2.30 12.57 -23.88
N PHE A 267 1.49 13.05 -22.95
CA PHE A 267 0.30 13.85 -23.28
C PHE A 267 0.66 15.18 -23.95
N ALA A 268 1.72 15.84 -23.49
CA ALA A 268 2.18 17.11 -24.05
C ALA A 268 2.68 16.93 -25.50
N GLN A 269 3.41 15.85 -25.80
CA GLN A 269 3.89 15.51 -27.12
C GLN A 269 2.77 15.14 -28.08
N GLN A 270 1.80 14.35 -27.64
CA GLN A 270 0.74 13.83 -28.50
C GLN A 270 -0.38 14.83 -28.78
N ILE A 271 -0.72 15.66 -27.81
CA ILE A 271 -1.89 16.53 -27.90
C ILE A 271 -1.48 17.99 -27.72
N SER A 272 -1.14 18.40 -26.52
CA SER A 272 -0.63 19.74 -26.22
C SER A 272 -0.23 19.85 -24.74
N PRO A 273 0.64 20.80 -24.38
CA PRO A 273 0.98 21.09 -22.97
C PRO A 273 -0.24 21.45 -22.11
N TRP A 274 -1.23 22.17 -22.66
CA TRP A 274 -2.43 22.53 -21.93
C TRP A 274 -3.28 21.29 -21.57
N PHE A 275 -3.48 20.40 -22.52
CA PHE A 275 -4.24 19.16 -22.28
C PHE A 275 -3.52 18.23 -21.29
N SER A 276 -2.19 18.15 -21.38
CA SER A 276 -1.37 17.44 -20.39
C SER A 276 -1.64 17.96 -18.98
N LYS A 277 -1.64 19.27 -18.76
CA LYS A 277 -1.93 19.89 -17.46
C LYS A 277 -3.33 19.54 -16.94
N LEU A 278 -4.33 19.49 -17.81
CA LEU A 278 -5.69 19.08 -17.43
C LEU A 278 -5.70 17.62 -16.93
N VAL A 279 -5.07 16.70 -17.68
CA VAL A 279 -5.00 15.29 -17.27
C VAL A 279 -4.22 15.13 -15.97
N ILE A 280 -3.10 15.84 -15.81
CA ILE A 280 -2.31 15.83 -14.58
C ILE A 280 -3.11 16.32 -13.38
N ALA A 281 -3.88 17.41 -13.51
CA ALA A 281 -4.68 17.95 -12.42
C ALA A 281 -5.69 16.90 -11.88
N VAL A 282 -6.30 16.11 -12.78
CA VAL A 282 -7.19 15.01 -12.40
C VAL A 282 -6.38 13.86 -11.79
N ALA A 283 -5.26 13.47 -12.40
CA ALA A 283 -4.39 12.40 -11.89
C ALA A 283 -3.87 12.73 -10.49
N LEU A 284 -3.47 13.97 -10.23
CA LEU A 284 -3.05 14.42 -8.89
C LEU A 284 -4.13 14.26 -7.83
N THR A 285 -5.40 14.43 -8.20
CA THR A 285 -6.52 14.16 -7.27
C THR A 285 -6.56 12.67 -6.91
N ASN A 286 -6.39 11.77 -7.89
CA ASN A 286 -6.39 10.32 -7.68
C ASN A 286 -5.16 9.90 -6.86
N ILE A 287 -3.98 10.41 -7.19
CA ILE A 287 -2.74 10.13 -6.47
C ILE A 287 -2.85 10.59 -5.00
N LEU A 288 -3.42 11.78 -4.75
CA LEU A 288 -3.65 12.26 -3.39
C LEU A 288 -4.58 11.32 -2.60
N VAL A 289 -5.64 10.83 -3.23
CA VAL A 289 -6.56 9.86 -2.62
C VAL A 289 -5.84 8.56 -2.29
N CYS A 290 -4.97 8.08 -3.18
CA CYS A 290 -4.14 6.90 -2.94
C CYS A 290 -3.19 7.12 -1.74
N VAL A 291 -2.50 8.27 -1.66
CA VAL A 291 -1.64 8.61 -0.50
C VAL A 291 -2.44 8.62 0.80
N LEU A 292 -3.63 9.24 0.80
CA LEU A 292 -4.52 9.30 1.97
C LEU A 292 -4.99 7.90 2.41
N ALA A 293 -5.37 7.04 1.47
CA ALA A 293 -5.82 5.67 1.74
C ALA A 293 -4.68 4.80 2.29
N ASN A 294 -3.50 4.84 1.68
CA ASN A 294 -2.33 4.12 2.15
C ASN A 294 -1.87 4.60 3.53
N MET A 295 -1.88 5.92 3.79
CA MET A 295 -1.58 6.48 5.09
C MET A 295 -2.60 6.03 6.16
N LEU A 296 -3.88 5.90 5.81
CA LEU A 296 -4.91 5.38 6.70
C LEU A 296 -4.60 3.94 7.12
N VAL A 297 -4.24 3.07 6.16
CA VAL A 297 -3.86 1.66 6.41
C VAL A 297 -2.61 1.60 7.31
N ALA A 298 -1.55 2.35 6.99
CA ALA A 298 -0.35 2.44 7.81
C ALA A 298 -0.66 2.86 9.26
N THR A 299 -1.49 3.87 9.42
CA THR A 299 -1.89 4.39 10.74
C THR A 299 -2.68 3.36 11.54
N ARG A 300 -3.59 2.61 10.90
CA ARG A 300 -4.36 1.54 11.56
C ARG A 300 -3.45 0.42 12.05
N LEU A 301 -2.43 0.04 11.29
CA LEU A 301 -1.45 -0.95 11.72
C LEU A 301 -0.61 -0.44 12.90
N VAL A 302 -0.10 0.79 12.86
CA VAL A 302 0.66 1.41 13.96
C VAL A 302 -0.22 1.52 15.22
N TYR A 303 -1.48 1.88 15.07
CA TYR A 303 -2.46 1.91 16.16
C TYR A 303 -2.71 0.51 16.74
N ALA A 304 -2.89 -0.51 15.90
CA ALA A 304 -3.12 -1.88 16.35
C ALA A 304 -1.93 -2.41 17.16
N LEU A 305 -0.70 -2.18 16.68
CA LEU A 305 0.52 -2.52 17.42
C LEU A 305 0.62 -1.74 18.75
N GLY A 306 0.24 -0.46 18.76
CA GLY A 306 0.18 0.37 19.96
C GLY A 306 -0.87 -0.10 20.95
N ARG A 307 -2.08 -0.43 20.48
CA ARG A 307 -3.18 -0.97 21.28
C ARG A 307 -2.77 -2.26 22.01
N ASP A 308 -2.11 -3.13 21.28
CA ASP A 308 -1.67 -4.44 21.78
C ASP A 308 -0.35 -4.35 22.57
N ASN A 309 0.12 -3.14 22.94
CA ASN A 309 1.33 -2.86 23.73
C ASN A 309 2.62 -3.43 23.13
N MET A 310 2.73 -3.46 21.80
CA MET A 310 3.87 -4.03 21.08
C MET A 310 4.97 -3.00 20.78
N LEU A 311 4.61 -1.71 20.65
CA LEU A 311 5.53 -0.62 20.31
C LEU A 311 6.06 0.15 21.52
N PRO A 312 7.23 0.77 21.43
CA PRO A 312 7.60 1.85 22.35
C PRO A 312 6.55 2.96 22.31
N GLY A 313 6.19 3.54 23.45
CA GLY A 313 5.19 4.61 23.50
C GLY A 313 3.75 4.16 23.26
N SER A 314 3.44 2.86 23.33
CA SER A 314 2.12 2.28 23.10
C SER A 314 1.00 2.99 23.87
N LYS A 315 1.26 3.47 25.10
CA LYS A 315 0.28 4.23 25.91
C LYS A 315 -0.22 5.49 25.19
N THR A 316 0.61 6.12 24.40
CA THR A 316 0.29 7.34 23.63
C THR A 316 -0.28 6.98 22.26
N LEU A 317 0.29 6.00 21.57
CA LEU A 317 -0.14 5.57 20.24
C LEU A 317 -1.56 4.99 20.22
N ARG A 318 -2.00 4.34 21.31
CA ARG A 318 -3.36 3.78 21.42
C ARG A 318 -4.46 4.80 21.76
N ARG A 319 -4.09 6.09 22.00
CA ARG A 319 -5.08 7.12 22.35
C ARG A 319 -5.88 7.53 21.13
N VAL A 320 -7.20 7.44 21.22
CA VAL A 320 -8.14 7.93 20.23
C VAL A 320 -8.65 9.29 20.67
N SER A 321 -8.61 10.28 19.78
CA SER A 321 -9.13 11.62 20.04
C SER A 321 -10.64 11.58 20.28
N LYS A 322 -11.11 12.13 21.41
CA LYS A 322 -12.54 12.24 21.72
C LYS A 322 -13.29 13.08 20.69
N LYS A 323 -12.66 14.15 20.20
CA LYS A 323 -13.25 15.09 19.25
C LYS A 323 -13.32 14.55 17.82
N HIS A 324 -12.24 13.93 17.36
CA HIS A 324 -12.10 13.52 15.95
C HIS A 324 -12.32 12.02 15.75
N LYS A 325 -12.38 11.23 16.83
CA LYS A 325 -12.53 9.76 16.82
C LYS A 325 -11.46 9.02 15.98
N VAL A 326 -10.26 9.60 15.94
CA VAL A 326 -9.09 9.08 15.20
C VAL A 326 -7.91 8.91 16.16
N PRO A 327 -7.00 7.95 15.93
CA PRO A 327 -5.78 7.81 16.70
C PRO A 327 -4.73 8.85 16.26
N THR A 328 -4.94 10.11 16.64
CA THR A 328 -4.15 11.26 16.18
C THR A 328 -2.66 11.09 16.39
N THR A 329 -2.25 10.52 17.51
CA THR A 329 -0.82 10.28 17.79
C THR A 329 -0.21 9.26 16.83
N ALA A 330 -0.96 8.22 16.46
CA ALA A 330 -0.49 7.24 15.46
C ALA A 330 -0.39 7.89 14.08
N VAL A 331 -1.33 8.77 13.69
CA VAL A 331 -1.26 9.53 12.42
C VAL A 331 0.00 10.39 12.39
N TRP A 332 0.25 11.18 13.44
CA TRP A 332 1.46 12.02 13.51
C TRP A 332 2.75 11.20 13.51
N ALA A 333 2.79 10.09 14.26
CA ALA A 333 3.95 9.20 14.28
C ALA A 333 4.26 8.64 12.88
N THR A 334 3.22 8.21 12.16
CA THR A 334 3.33 7.71 10.78
C THR A 334 3.86 8.82 9.85
N GLY A 335 3.33 10.05 9.95
CA GLY A 335 3.78 11.20 9.17
C GLY A 335 5.23 11.60 9.48
N VAL A 336 5.64 11.57 10.76
CA VAL A 336 7.03 11.87 11.16
C VAL A 336 8.00 10.83 10.59
N VAL A 337 7.68 9.54 10.64
CA VAL A 337 8.53 8.49 10.05
C VAL A 337 8.66 8.68 8.54
N SER A 338 7.56 9.00 7.85
CA SER A 338 7.56 9.33 6.41
C SER A 338 8.44 10.56 6.12
N ALA A 339 8.32 11.62 6.93
CA ALA A 339 9.15 12.82 6.77
C ALA A 339 10.64 12.51 6.96
N LEU A 340 11.00 11.67 7.94
CA LEU A 340 12.39 11.24 8.14
C LEU A 340 12.91 10.42 6.94
N LEU A 341 12.10 9.58 6.35
CA LEU A 341 12.44 8.85 5.12
C LEU A 341 12.69 9.83 3.96
N LEU A 342 11.83 10.84 3.77
CA LEU A 342 12.02 11.86 2.74
C LEU A 342 13.29 12.69 2.99
N LEU A 343 13.55 13.06 4.24
CA LEU A 343 14.76 13.83 4.59
C LEU A 343 16.05 13.03 4.40
N SER A 344 16.02 11.70 4.60
CA SER A 344 17.17 10.84 4.30
C SER A 344 17.55 10.85 2.81
N ALA A 345 16.63 11.23 1.98
CA ALA A 345 16.77 11.37 0.55
C ALA A 345 17.73 12.50 0.09
N PHE A 346 17.95 13.50 0.93
CA PHE A 346 18.98 14.52 0.64
C PHE A 346 20.41 13.95 0.55
N ALA A 347 20.61 12.76 1.11
CA ALA A 347 21.91 12.09 1.10
C ALA A 347 22.13 11.19 -0.14
N ASN A 348 21.11 11.00 -1.00
CA ASN A 348 21.21 10.05 -2.11
C ASN A 348 20.30 10.43 -3.30
N GLU A 349 20.89 10.44 -4.48
CA GLU A 349 20.18 10.78 -5.74
C GLU A 349 19.18 9.71 -6.18
N GLN A 350 19.31 8.45 -5.72
CA GLN A 350 18.44 7.34 -6.07
C GLN A 350 17.26 7.15 -5.11
N THR A 351 16.79 8.23 -4.51
CA THR A 351 15.81 8.22 -3.43
C THR A 351 14.53 7.44 -3.73
N PHE A 352 13.98 7.62 -4.92
CA PHE A 352 12.73 6.94 -5.28
C PHE A 352 12.90 5.42 -5.30
N SER A 353 13.99 4.92 -5.90
CA SER A 353 14.32 3.48 -5.89
C SER A 353 14.47 2.94 -4.49
N TYR A 354 15.07 3.72 -3.57
CA TYR A 354 15.19 3.32 -2.16
C TYR A 354 13.84 3.20 -1.47
N ILE A 355 12.96 4.17 -1.65
CA ILE A 355 11.64 4.17 -1.01
C ILE A 355 10.76 3.04 -1.56
N ILE A 356 10.76 2.82 -2.89
CA ILE A 356 10.05 1.71 -3.52
C ILE A 356 10.59 0.36 -3.04
N GLY A 357 11.92 0.19 -3.04
CA GLY A 357 12.55 -1.05 -2.60
C GLY A 357 12.24 -1.37 -1.13
N MET A 358 12.25 -0.36 -0.24
CA MET A 358 11.85 -0.52 1.16
C MET A 358 10.37 -0.89 1.30
N SER A 359 9.50 -0.31 0.47
CA SER A 359 8.09 -0.65 0.44
C SER A 359 7.89 -2.12 0.03
N ALA A 360 8.50 -2.53 -1.08
CA ALA A 360 8.41 -3.91 -1.56
C ALA A 360 8.96 -4.91 -0.54
N LEU A 361 10.15 -4.67 0.05
CA LEU A 361 10.72 -5.50 1.11
C LEU A 361 9.78 -5.64 2.31
N GLY A 362 9.15 -4.54 2.73
CA GLY A 362 8.20 -4.53 3.83
C GLY A 362 6.98 -5.41 3.54
N TYR A 363 6.35 -5.25 2.38
CA TYR A 363 5.17 -6.04 1.97
C TYR A 363 5.50 -7.51 1.76
N PHE A 364 6.56 -7.82 1.00
CA PHE A 364 6.96 -9.21 0.77
C PHE A 364 7.44 -9.90 2.06
N GLY A 365 8.02 -9.14 3.00
CA GLY A 365 8.30 -9.62 4.35
C GLY A 365 7.03 -10.04 5.09
N VAL A 366 5.95 -9.26 4.99
CA VAL A 366 4.62 -9.63 5.51
C VAL A 366 4.09 -10.89 4.85
N TYR A 367 4.11 -10.94 3.50
CA TYR A 367 3.60 -12.09 2.76
C TYR A 367 4.34 -13.38 3.12
N MET A 368 5.66 -13.31 3.20
CA MET A 368 6.52 -14.44 3.55
C MET A 368 6.27 -14.91 4.99
N LEU A 369 6.35 -13.99 5.98
CA LEU A 369 6.16 -14.33 7.39
C LEU A 369 4.76 -14.85 7.67
N THR A 370 3.74 -14.27 7.01
CA THR A 370 2.36 -14.74 7.13
C THR A 370 2.20 -16.12 6.56
N THR A 371 2.69 -16.37 5.35
CA THR A 371 2.53 -17.65 4.66
C THR A 371 3.25 -18.78 5.40
N ILE A 372 4.48 -18.53 5.90
CA ILE A 372 5.19 -19.47 6.77
C ILE A 372 4.41 -19.72 8.05
N GLY A 373 3.90 -18.67 8.68
CA GLY A 373 3.07 -18.77 9.89
C GLY A 373 1.82 -19.61 9.65
N LEU A 374 1.17 -19.45 8.51
CA LEU A 374 -0.03 -20.22 8.13
C LEU A 374 0.28 -21.70 7.88
N LEU A 375 1.42 -22.01 7.29
CA LEU A 375 1.84 -23.41 7.14
C LEU A 375 2.01 -24.06 8.52
N ILE A 376 2.64 -23.36 9.48
CA ILE A 376 2.78 -23.80 10.87
C ILE A 376 1.41 -23.93 11.56
N ALA A 377 0.53 -22.93 11.39
CA ALA A 377 -0.82 -22.95 11.98
C ALA A 377 -1.67 -24.09 11.42
N ASN A 378 -1.55 -24.37 10.11
CA ASN A 378 -2.23 -25.49 9.47
C ASN A 378 -1.75 -26.85 10.02
N ALA A 379 -0.43 -27.01 10.14
CA ALA A 379 0.15 -28.25 10.72
C ALA A 379 -0.32 -28.47 12.17
N ARG A 380 -0.54 -27.38 12.92
CA ARG A 380 -1.07 -27.40 14.30
C ARG A 380 -2.59 -27.43 14.40
N LYS A 381 -3.31 -27.50 13.26
CA LYS A 381 -4.78 -27.49 13.18
C LYS A 381 -5.43 -26.25 13.85
N ARG A 382 -4.77 -25.10 13.78
CA ARG A 382 -5.24 -23.84 14.40
C ARG A 382 -6.07 -22.95 13.45
N ILE A 383 -6.10 -23.27 12.16
CA ILE A 383 -6.88 -22.50 11.19
C ILE A 383 -8.36 -22.89 11.37
N PRO A 384 -9.26 -21.90 11.64
CA PRO A 384 -10.68 -22.18 11.77
C PRO A 384 -11.28 -22.78 10.51
N ALA A 385 -12.35 -23.57 10.68
CA ALA A 385 -13.14 -24.03 9.55
C ALA A 385 -13.86 -22.87 8.87
N ALA A 386 -14.04 -22.97 7.57
CA ALA A 386 -14.81 -22.00 6.81
C ALA A 386 -16.31 -22.14 7.12
N GLU A 387 -17.03 -21.04 7.17
CA GLU A 387 -18.49 -21.04 7.22
C GLU A 387 -19.08 -21.41 5.85
N ARG A 388 -20.26 -21.97 5.83
CA ARG A 388 -20.94 -22.34 4.57
C ARG A 388 -21.14 -21.09 3.69
N GLY A 389 -20.71 -21.19 2.43
CA GLY A 389 -20.85 -20.11 1.43
C GLY A 389 -19.80 -19.00 1.55
N THR A 390 -18.76 -19.16 2.37
CA THR A 390 -17.59 -18.29 2.38
C THR A 390 -16.47 -18.89 1.53
N PHE A 391 -15.48 -18.06 1.16
CA PHE A 391 -14.33 -18.50 0.40
C PHE A 391 -13.44 -19.44 1.25
N ASP A 392 -13.03 -20.57 0.69
CA ASP A 392 -12.15 -21.55 1.34
C ASP A 392 -11.24 -22.22 0.31
N LEU A 393 -9.96 -22.23 0.56
CA LEU A 393 -8.95 -22.91 -0.26
C LEU A 393 -9.03 -24.44 -0.14
N GLY A 394 -9.61 -24.96 0.92
CA GLY A 394 -9.80 -26.39 1.10
C GLY A 394 -8.50 -27.17 0.96
N ARG A 395 -8.47 -28.14 0.02
CA ARG A 395 -7.29 -28.99 -0.26
C ARG A 395 -6.14 -28.23 -0.93
N LEU A 396 -6.41 -27.11 -1.59
CA LEU A 396 -5.39 -26.28 -2.26
C LEU A 396 -4.60 -25.39 -1.28
N ARG A 397 -4.99 -25.31 -0.03
CA ARG A 397 -4.39 -24.45 0.99
C ARG A 397 -2.88 -24.69 1.14
N VAL A 398 -2.47 -25.92 1.41
CA VAL A 398 -1.04 -26.26 1.62
C VAL A 398 -0.22 -26.09 0.34
N PRO A 399 -0.63 -26.61 -0.83
CA PRO A 399 0.05 -26.33 -2.08
C PRO A 399 0.22 -24.83 -2.34
N LEU A 400 -0.80 -24.02 -2.12
CA LEU A 400 -0.74 -22.58 -2.36
C LEU A 400 0.20 -21.87 -1.37
N TYR A 401 0.24 -22.30 -0.11
CA TYR A 401 1.23 -21.77 0.85
C TYR A 401 2.66 -22.09 0.42
N ILE A 402 2.93 -23.29 -0.10
CA ILE A 402 4.25 -23.66 -0.62
C ILE A 402 4.60 -22.80 -1.84
N VAL A 403 3.68 -22.66 -2.80
CA VAL A 403 3.86 -21.77 -3.96
C VAL A 403 4.11 -20.34 -3.50
N GLY A 404 3.34 -19.83 -2.54
CA GLY A 404 3.54 -18.48 -1.96
C GLY A 404 4.93 -18.31 -1.34
N ILE A 405 5.40 -19.28 -0.53
CA ILE A 405 6.75 -19.24 0.06
C ILE A 405 7.83 -19.19 -1.02
N VAL A 406 7.70 -20.00 -2.08
CA VAL A 406 8.67 -20.03 -3.18
C VAL A 406 8.66 -18.70 -3.95
N VAL A 407 7.48 -18.21 -4.33
CA VAL A 407 7.33 -17.00 -5.14
C VAL A 407 7.73 -15.75 -4.35
N PHE A 408 7.20 -15.58 -3.12
CA PHE A 408 7.56 -14.43 -2.28
C PHE A 408 9.03 -14.50 -1.85
N GLY A 409 9.54 -15.71 -1.60
CA GLY A 409 10.96 -15.94 -1.32
C GLY A 409 11.85 -15.57 -2.49
N ALA A 410 11.45 -15.86 -3.72
CA ALA A 410 12.19 -15.48 -4.92
C ALA A 410 12.25 -13.95 -5.07
N VAL A 411 11.10 -13.25 -4.90
CA VAL A 411 11.05 -11.77 -4.93
C VAL A 411 11.87 -11.17 -3.79
N MET A 412 11.73 -11.67 -2.56
CA MET A 412 12.56 -11.22 -1.42
C MET A 412 14.05 -11.43 -1.68
N SER A 413 14.43 -12.58 -2.24
CA SER A 413 15.82 -12.86 -2.57
C SER A 413 16.36 -11.91 -3.62
N ALA A 414 15.57 -11.59 -4.65
CA ALA A 414 15.94 -10.60 -5.64
C ALA A 414 16.16 -9.22 -4.99
N LEU A 415 15.24 -8.77 -4.14
CA LEU A 415 15.33 -7.49 -3.44
C LEU A 415 16.46 -7.42 -2.41
N LEU A 416 16.90 -8.55 -1.86
CA LEU A 416 17.98 -8.59 -0.86
C LEU A 416 19.38 -8.73 -1.48
N PHE A 417 19.50 -9.39 -2.64
CA PHE A 417 20.80 -9.79 -3.17
C PHE A 417 21.18 -9.16 -4.50
N LEU A 418 20.23 -8.59 -5.26
CA LEU A 418 20.57 -7.88 -6.49
C LEU A 418 21.32 -6.58 -6.15
N PRO A 419 22.39 -6.25 -6.91
CA PRO A 419 23.26 -5.09 -6.65
C PRO A 419 22.49 -3.77 -6.51
N ASP A 420 21.49 -3.56 -7.35
CA ASP A 420 20.70 -2.33 -7.40
C ASP A 420 19.87 -2.07 -6.12
N PHE A 421 19.65 -3.13 -5.31
CA PHE A 421 18.83 -3.05 -4.09
C PHE A 421 19.61 -3.27 -2.78
N GLN A 422 20.92 -3.49 -2.85
CA GLN A 422 21.74 -3.80 -1.65
C GLN A 422 21.62 -2.76 -0.55
N ALA A 423 21.55 -1.48 -0.90
CA ALA A 423 21.38 -0.43 0.10
C ALA A 423 19.99 -0.48 0.77
N ASN A 424 18.94 -0.78 0.01
CA ASN A 424 17.59 -0.99 0.55
C ASN A 424 17.53 -2.23 1.45
N ALA A 425 18.17 -3.30 0.99
CA ALA A 425 18.30 -4.54 1.75
C ALA A 425 19.00 -4.30 3.09
N LEU A 426 20.11 -3.55 3.09
CA LEU A 426 20.85 -3.22 4.31
C LEU A 426 19.96 -2.43 5.30
N VAL A 427 19.27 -1.39 4.84
CA VAL A 427 18.39 -0.58 5.70
C VAL A 427 17.24 -1.42 6.25
N PHE A 428 16.61 -2.27 5.41
CA PHE A 428 15.55 -3.17 5.85
C PHE A 428 16.06 -4.18 6.89
N VAL A 429 17.20 -4.81 6.66
CA VAL A 429 17.83 -5.76 7.60
C VAL A 429 18.15 -5.07 8.92
N ILE A 430 18.72 -3.86 8.88
CA ILE A 430 19.00 -3.07 10.10
C ILE A 430 17.68 -2.77 10.84
N ALA A 431 16.65 -2.34 10.15
CA ALA A 431 15.35 -2.07 10.77
C ALA A 431 14.75 -3.34 11.42
N MET A 432 14.79 -4.48 10.73
CA MET A 432 14.34 -5.76 11.28
C MET A 432 15.23 -6.25 12.43
N ALA A 433 16.52 -5.99 12.39
CA ALA A 433 17.43 -6.28 13.52
C ALA A 433 17.10 -5.42 14.74
N LEU A 434 16.80 -4.12 14.56
CA LEU A 434 16.34 -3.25 15.65
C LEU A 434 15.01 -3.75 16.24
N ALA A 435 14.08 -4.21 15.40
CA ALA A 435 12.87 -4.88 15.87
C ALA A 435 13.18 -6.15 16.68
N GLY A 436 14.18 -6.92 16.26
CA GLY A 436 14.69 -8.08 16.99
C GLY A 436 15.30 -7.72 18.33
N VAL A 437 16.13 -6.67 18.39
CA VAL A 437 16.71 -6.15 19.65
C VAL A 437 15.58 -5.73 20.61
N TRP A 438 14.59 -4.97 20.14
CA TRP A 438 13.43 -4.58 20.94
C TRP A 438 12.67 -5.79 21.47
N TRP A 439 12.44 -6.79 20.61
CA TRP A 439 11.76 -8.04 21.00
C TRP A 439 12.56 -8.79 22.07
N LEU A 440 13.88 -8.95 21.92
CA LEU A 440 14.74 -9.65 22.87
C LEU A 440 14.82 -8.90 24.22
N ALA A 441 15.04 -7.59 24.17
CA ALA A 441 15.27 -6.79 25.35
C ALA A 441 14.02 -6.66 26.24
N ARG A 442 12.84 -6.52 25.62
CA ARG A 442 11.62 -6.16 26.36
C ARG A 442 10.39 -6.97 25.96
N LEU A 443 10.06 -7.00 24.67
CA LEU A 443 8.75 -7.47 24.20
C LEU A 443 8.53 -8.95 24.49
N ARG A 444 9.55 -9.81 24.32
CA ARG A 444 9.47 -11.24 24.63
C ARG A 444 9.02 -11.50 26.08
N ARG A 445 9.57 -10.73 27.03
CA ARG A 445 9.20 -10.84 28.45
C ARG A 445 7.77 -10.33 28.71
N GLN A 446 7.36 -9.25 28.05
CA GLN A 446 6.00 -8.71 28.16
C GLN A 446 4.97 -9.69 27.60
N ILE A 447 5.24 -10.29 26.42
CA ILE A 447 4.36 -11.32 25.84
C ILE A 447 4.23 -12.53 26.78
N ALA A 448 5.34 -13.02 27.35
CA ALA A 448 5.33 -14.15 28.28
C ALA A 448 4.52 -13.86 29.56
N ARG A 449 4.43 -12.59 29.97
CA ARG A 449 3.66 -12.13 31.14
C ARG A 449 2.22 -11.76 30.79
N GLY A 450 1.76 -11.92 29.54
CA GLY A 450 0.43 -11.48 29.10
C GLY A 450 0.25 -9.96 29.04
N GLN A 451 1.34 -9.18 29.05
CA GLN A 451 1.34 -7.71 29.05
C GLN A 451 1.46 -7.10 27.66
N ALA A 452 1.54 -7.91 26.61
CA ALA A 452 1.58 -7.49 25.22
C ALA A 452 0.95 -8.55 24.31
N GLY A 453 0.40 -8.11 23.18
CA GLY A 453 -0.27 -8.95 22.18
C GLY A 453 -1.79 -8.83 22.24
N PRO A 454 -2.52 -9.53 21.34
CA PRO A 454 -3.98 -9.41 21.21
C PRO A 454 -4.75 -9.77 22.49
N SER A 455 -4.26 -10.73 23.28
CA SER A 455 -4.89 -11.12 24.55
C SER A 455 -4.85 -10.01 25.60
N TYR A 456 -3.76 -9.24 25.64
CA TYR A 456 -3.64 -8.06 26.50
C TYR A 456 -4.67 -6.99 26.14
N ALA A 457 -4.86 -6.73 24.85
CA ALA A 457 -5.81 -5.72 24.40
C ALA A 457 -7.26 -6.11 24.75
N LEU A 458 -7.62 -7.39 24.66
CA LEU A 458 -8.95 -7.89 25.06
C LEU A 458 -9.18 -7.71 26.55
N ALA A 459 -8.24 -8.15 27.39
CA ALA A 459 -8.35 -8.01 28.84
C ALA A 459 -8.44 -6.54 29.28
N THR A 460 -7.66 -5.64 28.64
CA THR A 460 -7.73 -4.20 28.94
C THR A 460 -9.08 -3.61 28.57
N ARG A 461 -9.65 -4.00 27.41
CA ARG A 461 -10.97 -3.54 26.97
C ARG A 461 -12.10 -4.00 27.92
N GLU A 462 -12.03 -5.22 28.38
CA GLU A 462 -13.02 -5.75 29.38
C GLU A 462 -12.95 -4.97 30.67
N LEU A 463 -11.75 -4.64 31.18
CA LEU A 463 -11.57 -3.82 32.37
C LEU A 463 -12.08 -2.38 32.17
N ASP A 464 -11.83 -1.76 31.02
CA ASP A 464 -12.31 -0.41 30.67
C ASP A 464 -13.85 -0.39 30.60
N LEU A 465 -14.48 -1.43 30.01
CA LEU A 465 -15.94 -1.55 29.95
C LEU A 465 -16.56 -1.77 31.33
N ALA A 466 -15.96 -2.60 32.18
CA ALA A 466 -16.40 -2.82 33.54
C ALA A 466 -16.29 -1.53 34.41
N ALA A 467 -15.22 -0.74 34.20
CA ALA A 467 -15.06 0.54 34.88
C ALA A 467 -16.10 1.58 34.43
N LEU A 468 -16.45 1.61 33.14
CA LEU A 468 -17.52 2.49 32.62
C LEU A 468 -18.89 2.08 33.20
N ALA A 469 -19.20 0.79 33.21
CA ALA A 469 -20.46 0.29 33.78
C ALA A 469 -20.58 0.64 35.28
N ALA A 470 -19.49 0.51 36.04
CA ALA A 470 -19.45 0.90 37.45
C ALA A 470 -19.63 2.41 37.69
N THR A 471 -19.17 3.25 36.74
CA THR A 471 -19.38 4.72 36.79
C THR A 471 -20.80 5.11 36.42
N ASP A 472 -21.46 4.40 35.50
CA ASP A 472 -22.87 4.63 35.15
C ASP A 472 -23.81 4.19 36.28
N GLU A 473 -23.51 3.09 36.99
CA GLU A 473 -24.26 2.65 38.17
C GLU A 473 -24.06 3.59 39.38
N ALA A 474 -22.92 4.26 39.49
CA ALA A 474 -22.62 5.22 40.55
C ALA A 474 -23.15 6.64 40.26
N ALA A 475 -23.66 6.92 39.06
CA ALA A 475 -24.30 8.19 38.74
C ALA A 475 -25.63 8.30 39.49
N PRO A 476 -25.88 9.35 40.33
CA PRO A 476 -27.11 9.48 41.08
C PRO A 476 -28.28 9.55 40.10
N SER A 477 -29.25 8.67 40.30
CA SER A 477 -30.52 8.69 39.58
C SER A 477 -31.15 10.07 39.69
N THR A 478 -31.24 10.80 38.59
CA THR A 478 -31.98 12.09 38.54
C THR A 478 -33.41 11.81 38.97
N PRO A 479 -33.96 12.50 40.02
CA PRO A 479 -35.35 12.26 40.41
C PRO A 479 -36.29 12.65 39.29
N GLU A 480 -37.10 11.70 38.84
CA GLU A 480 -38.23 11.96 37.93
C GLU A 480 -39.04 13.13 38.44
N SER A 481 -39.06 14.23 37.72
CA SER A 481 -39.97 15.33 37.97
C SER A 481 -41.39 14.83 37.75
N LYS A 482 -42.14 14.61 38.83
CA LYS A 482 -43.58 14.38 38.78
C LYS A 482 -44.24 15.61 38.13
N VAL A 483 -44.54 15.52 36.87
CA VAL A 483 -45.47 16.42 36.20
C VAL A 483 -46.86 16.02 36.67
N THR A 484 -47.44 16.83 37.55
CA THR A 484 -48.84 16.80 37.90
C THR A 484 -49.67 17.34 36.76
N PRO A 485 -50.70 16.67 36.26
CA PRO A 485 -51.60 17.24 35.25
C PRO A 485 -52.58 18.16 35.98
N ALA A 486 -52.68 19.37 35.47
CA ALA A 486 -53.79 20.30 35.73
C ALA A 486 -54.72 20.35 34.51
#